data_731616332f1e18eee13e88e5e32604f5
#
_entry.id   731616332f1e18eee13e88e5e32604f5
#
_cell.length_a   1.000
_cell.length_b   1.000
_cell.length_c   1.000
_cell.angle_alpha   90.00
_cell.angle_beta   90.00
_cell.angle_gamma   90.00
#
_symmetry.space_group_name_H-M   'P 1'
#
loop_
_entity.id
_entity.type
_entity.pdbx_description
1 polymer ?
#
loop_
_entity_poly.entity_id
_entity_poly.type
_entity_poly.pdbx_seq_one_letter_code
_entity_poly.pdbx_strand_id
1 'polypeptide(L)'
;MELLTPLIADITAEGLSLVGEVTAEELGLTEADAVVRGPLSVSLDLATADDMVAVTGVLEGTVVRECVRCLKQYDDPLAFSVHVAYAREGKETKAAARQPKTLEPRKGRPAPVKLEADVEEEDEGDDRYFYQGDQIELAPMLREHIILAAPMQPLCREDCAGLCARCGKDLNEGPCQCPAEPPATAIRVVRSTKH
;
A
#
# COMPACT_ATOMS: atom_id res chain seq x y z
N MET A 1 13.29 -19.97 -7.07
CA MET A 1 13.77 -18.82 -7.88
C MET A 1 12.94 -18.60 -9.15
N GLU A 2 12.46 -19.62 -9.85
CA GLU A 2 11.63 -19.46 -11.06
C GLU A 2 10.28 -18.75 -10.82
N LEU A 3 9.70 -18.88 -9.63
CA LEU A 3 8.40 -18.25 -9.28
C LEU A 3 8.45 -16.72 -9.32
N LEU A 4 9.56 -16.12 -8.85
CA LEU A 4 9.69 -14.66 -8.71
C LEU A 4 10.30 -13.97 -9.93
N THR A 5 10.79 -14.74 -10.91
CA THR A 5 11.42 -14.22 -12.13
C THR A 5 10.94 -14.96 -13.39
N PRO A 6 9.62 -14.93 -13.70
CA PRO A 6 9.09 -15.59 -14.88
C PRO A 6 9.64 -14.98 -16.18
N LEU A 7 9.81 -15.82 -17.19
CA LEU A 7 10.15 -15.38 -18.54
C LEU A 7 8.89 -14.88 -19.25
N ILE A 8 9.01 -13.79 -19.98
CA ILE A 8 7.91 -13.28 -20.82
C ILE A 8 7.49 -14.29 -21.87
N ALA A 9 8.45 -15.09 -22.38
CA ALA A 9 8.18 -16.13 -23.35
C ALA A 9 7.26 -17.26 -22.82
N ASP A 10 7.20 -17.45 -21.51
CA ASP A 10 6.36 -18.46 -20.87
C ASP A 10 4.90 -17.98 -20.68
N ILE A 11 4.66 -16.67 -20.84
CA ILE A 11 3.32 -16.11 -20.77
C ILE A 11 2.62 -16.35 -22.11
N THR A 12 1.82 -17.38 -22.16
CA THR A 12 1.06 -17.77 -23.37
C THR A 12 -0.17 -16.88 -23.60
N ALA A 13 -0.88 -17.08 -24.70
CA ALA A 13 -2.15 -16.40 -24.94
C ALA A 13 -3.25 -16.75 -23.90
N GLU A 14 -3.09 -17.86 -23.19
CA GLU A 14 -3.97 -18.28 -22.09
C GLU A 14 -3.53 -17.71 -20.73
N GLY A 15 -2.36 -17.04 -20.69
CA GLY A 15 -1.71 -16.55 -19.49
C GLY A 15 -0.70 -17.54 -18.91
N LEU A 16 -0.14 -17.18 -17.76
CA LEU A 16 0.77 -17.98 -16.95
C LEU A 16 0.32 -17.89 -15.47
N SER A 17 -0.03 -19.02 -14.88
CA SER A 17 -0.37 -19.07 -13.46
C SER A 17 0.83 -19.55 -12.64
N LEU A 18 1.19 -18.79 -11.63
CA LEU A 18 2.28 -19.05 -10.69
C LEU A 18 1.71 -19.28 -9.31
N VAL A 19 1.90 -20.48 -8.76
CA VAL A 19 1.44 -20.83 -7.41
C VAL A 19 2.59 -21.43 -6.64
N GLY A 20 2.82 -20.93 -5.44
CA GLY A 20 3.89 -21.46 -4.60
C GLY A 20 4.03 -20.71 -3.27
N GLU A 21 5.10 -21.01 -2.58
CA GLU A 21 5.46 -20.36 -1.33
C GLU A 21 6.77 -19.59 -1.51
N VAL A 22 6.84 -18.41 -0.91
CA VAL A 22 8.03 -17.56 -0.91
C VAL A 22 8.41 -17.18 0.51
N THR A 23 9.70 -17.04 0.74
CA THR A 23 10.24 -16.63 2.04
C THR A 23 10.49 -15.13 2.09
N ALA A 24 10.58 -14.57 3.29
CA ALA A 24 10.95 -13.16 3.48
C ALA A 24 12.30 -12.82 2.84
N GLU A 25 13.25 -13.76 2.89
CA GLU A 25 14.60 -13.59 2.32
C GLU A 25 14.55 -13.51 0.79
N GLU A 26 13.75 -14.36 0.12
CA GLU A 26 13.58 -14.33 -1.34
C GLU A 26 12.92 -13.05 -1.83
N LEU A 27 12.07 -12.43 -1.00
CA LEU A 27 11.45 -11.13 -1.27
C LEU A 27 12.37 -9.95 -0.90
N GLY A 28 13.53 -10.21 -0.30
CA GLY A 28 14.43 -9.18 0.21
C GLY A 28 13.85 -8.35 1.36
N LEU A 29 12.88 -8.92 2.09
CA LEU A 29 12.32 -8.29 3.29
C LEU A 29 13.33 -8.36 4.43
N THR A 30 13.53 -7.22 5.10
CA THR A 30 14.32 -7.13 6.32
C THR A 30 13.43 -7.07 7.55
N GLU A 31 13.99 -7.34 8.75
CA GLU A 31 13.24 -7.18 10.01
C GLU A 31 12.71 -5.75 10.22
N ALA A 32 13.35 -4.76 9.59
CA ALA A 32 12.89 -3.37 9.63
C ALA A 32 11.66 -3.12 8.75
N ASP A 33 11.49 -3.91 7.69
CA ASP A 33 10.35 -3.81 6.78
C ASP A 33 9.13 -4.55 7.36
N ALA A 34 9.28 -5.83 7.62
CA ALA A 34 8.25 -6.69 8.19
C ALA A 34 8.84 -7.99 8.74
N VAL A 35 8.42 -8.41 9.92
CA VAL A 35 8.77 -9.72 10.47
C VAL A 35 7.72 -10.73 10.03
N VAL A 36 8.08 -11.59 9.10
CA VAL A 36 7.19 -12.63 8.55
C VAL A 36 7.34 -13.94 9.35
N ARG A 37 6.22 -14.58 9.64
CA ARG A 37 6.21 -15.87 10.33
C ARG A 37 6.00 -17.02 9.32
N GLY A 38 7.08 -17.68 8.97
CA GLY A 38 7.06 -18.77 8.00
C GLY A 38 6.99 -18.29 6.54
N PRO A 39 6.71 -19.19 5.60
CA PRO A 39 6.57 -18.85 4.20
C PRO A 39 5.24 -18.12 3.93
N LEU A 40 5.23 -17.31 2.87
CA LEU A 40 4.05 -16.66 2.33
C LEU A 40 3.54 -17.45 1.14
N SER A 41 2.24 -17.70 1.08
CA SER A 41 1.57 -18.32 -0.05
C SER A 41 1.29 -17.28 -1.13
N VAL A 42 1.69 -17.57 -2.36
CA VAL A 42 1.54 -16.67 -3.52
C VAL A 42 0.79 -17.40 -4.62
N SER A 43 -0.23 -16.77 -5.16
CA SER A 43 -0.97 -17.23 -6.33
C SER A 43 -1.16 -16.05 -7.27
N LEU A 44 -0.44 -16.05 -8.39
CA LEU A 44 -0.43 -14.95 -9.36
C LEU A 44 -0.76 -15.48 -10.75
N ASP A 45 -1.55 -14.71 -11.46
CA ASP A 45 -1.87 -14.91 -12.87
C ASP A 45 -1.29 -13.75 -13.69
N LEU A 46 -0.48 -14.09 -14.67
CA LEU A 46 0.15 -13.15 -15.59
C LEU A 46 -0.52 -13.28 -16.96
N ALA A 47 -0.90 -12.15 -17.55
CA ALA A 47 -1.50 -12.10 -18.88
C ALA A 47 -0.90 -10.97 -19.71
N THR A 48 -0.64 -11.23 -20.97
CA THR A 48 -0.17 -10.19 -21.91
C THR A 48 -1.38 -9.40 -22.43
N ALA A 49 -1.33 -8.08 -22.25
CA ALA A 49 -2.33 -7.16 -22.80
C ALA A 49 -1.60 -6.04 -23.54
N ASP A 50 -1.74 -5.98 -24.86
CA ASP A 50 -1.02 -5.06 -25.74
C ASP A 50 0.50 -5.17 -25.58
N ASP A 51 1.16 -4.11 -25.12
CA ASP A 51 2.62 -4.06 -24.85
C ASP A 51 2.95 -4.20 -23.35
N MET A 52 1.99 -4.62 -22.53
CA MET A 52 2.12 -4.73 -21.08
C MET A 52 1.82 -6.16 -20.61
N VAL A 53 2.29 -6.48 -19.42
CA VAL A 53 1.94 -7.72 -18.71
C VAL A 53 1.13 -7.34 -17.48
N ALA A 54 -0.13 -7.73 -17.46
CA ALA A 54 -0.97 -7.61 -16.28
C ALA A 54 -0.62 -8.76 -15.31
N VAL A 55 -0.43 -8.42 -14.03
CA VAL A 55 -0.22 -9.38 -12.94
C VAL A 55 -1.34 -9.21 -11.94
N THR A 56 -2.11 -10.27 -11.76
CA THR A 56 -3.21 -10.31 -10.80
C THR A 56 -3.06 -11.52 -9.90
N GLY A 57 -3.56 -11.42 -8.67
CA GLY A 57 -3.50 -12.57 -7.77
C GLY A 57 -3.64 -12.22 -6.32
N VAL A 58 -3.20 -13.13 -5.46
CA VAL A 58 -3.32 -13.03 -4.00
C VAL A 58 -2.02 -13.44 -3.34
N LEU A 59 -1.67 -12.73 -2.27
CA LEU A 59 -0.61 -13.12 -1.35
C LEU A 59 -1.22 -13.28 0.05
N GLU A 60 -0.91 -14.39 0.70
CA GLU A 60 -1.39 -14.70 2.04
C GLU A 60 -0.25 -15.15 2.95
N GLY A 61 -0.37 -14.85 4.22
CA GLY A 61 0.62 -15.27 5.22
C GLY A 61 0.36 -14.70 6.60
N THR A 62 1.41 -14.65 7.41
CA THR A 62 1.33 -14.08 8.76
C THR A 62 2.54 -13.19 9.00
N VAL A 63 2.31 -11.99 9.52
CA VAL A 63 3.35 -11.06 9.95
C VAL A 63 3.26 -10.85 11.45
N VAL A 64 4.40 -10.68 12.10
CA VAL A 64 4.47 -10.33 13.52
C VAL A 64 4.47 -8.81 13.62
N ARG A 65 3.51 -8.26 14.35
CA ARG A 65 3.40 -6.83 14.59
C ARG A 65 3.45 -6.52 16.08
N GLU A 66 3.82 -5.30 16.40
CA GLU A 66 3.74 -4.77 17.76
C GLU A 66 2.50 -3.88 17.90
N CYS A 67 1.68 -4.15 18.90
CA CYS A 67 0.50 -3.33 19.19
C CYS A 67 0.89 -1.94 19.68
N VAL A 68 0.43 -0.86 19.03
CA VAL A 68 0.77 0.53 19.41
C VAL A 68 0.22 0.94 20.78
N ARG A 69 -0.73 0.19 21.36
CA ARG A 69 -1.31 0.48 22.67
C ARG A 69 -0.66 -0.27 23.82
N CYS A 70 -0.42 -1.58 23.68
CA CYS A 70 0.11 -2.40 24.78
C CYS A 70 1.54 -2.90 24.56
N LEU A 71 2.14 -2.61 23.41
CA LEU A 71 3.51 -2.94 23.00
C LEU A 71 3.79 -4.45 22.99
N LYS A 72 2.75 -5.28 23.01
CA LYS A 72 2.90 -6.72 22.84
C LYS A 72 2.95 -7.08 21.38
N GLN A 73 3.81 -8.03 21.05
CA GLN A 73 3.83 -8.64 19.72
C GLN A 73 2.63 -9.57 19.56
N TYR A 74 2.08 -9.59 18.35
CA TYR A 74 0.98 -10.48 17.97
C TYR A 74 1.12 -10.91 16.50
N ASP A 75 0.54 -12.04 16.18
CA ASP A 75 0.47 -12.55 14.83
C ASP A 75 -0.71 -11.89 14.11
N ASP A 76 -0.41 -11.20 13.00
CA ASP A 76 -1.38 -10.49 12.18
C ASP A 76 -1.53 -11.22 10.84
N PRO A 77 -2.72 -11.70 10.47
CA PRO A 77 -2.92 -12.32 9.18
C PRO A 77 -2.73 -11.30 8.07
N LEU A 78 -1.89 -11.65 7.10
CA LEU A 78 -1.65 -10.86 5.91
C LEU A 78 -2.39 -11.51 4.74
N ALA A 79 -3.31 -10.77 4.12
CA ALA A 79 -3.96 -11.18 2.90
C ALA A 79 -4.28 -9.95 2.06
N PHE A 80 -3.78 -9.92 0.82
CA PHE A 80 -4.11 -8.84 -0.10
C PHE A 80 -4.12 -9.33 -1.55
N SER A 81 -4.88 -8.61 -2.37
CA SER A 81 -4.93 -8.84 -3.81
C SER A 81 -3.93 -7.94 -4.51
N VAL A 82 -3.27 -8.50 -5.52
CA VAL A 82 -2.33 -7.80 -6.40
C VAL A 82 -3.04 -7.51 -7.72
N HIS A 83 -2.95 -6.27 -8.20
CA HIS A 83 -3.44 -5.84 -9.51
C HIS A 83 -2.48 -4.79 -10.05
N VAL A 84 -1.49 -5.20 -10.81
CA VAL A 84 -0.45 -4.30 -11.34
C VAL A 84 -0.18 -4.58 -12.81
N ALA A 85 0.42 -3.62 -13.50
CA ALA A 85 0.85 -3.77 -14.87
C ALA A 85 2.36 -3.55 -14.99
N TYR A 86 3.01 -4.42 -15.75
CA TYR A 86 4.42 -4.30 -16.10
C TYR A 86 4.55 -3.82 -17.54
N ALA A 87 5.27 -2.71 -17.74
CA ALA A 87 5.60 -2.19 -19.07
C ALA A 87 7.07 -2.44 -19.39
N ARG A 88 7.40 -2.64 -20.67
CA ARG A 88 8.80 -2.77 -21.09
C ARG A 88 9.47 -1.40 -21.05
N GLU A 89 10.61 -1.30 -20.35
CA GLU A 89 11.39 -0.06 -20.31
C GLU A 89 11.86 0.34 -21.72
N GLY A 90 11.72 1.64 -22.05
CA GLY A 90 12.13 2.19 -23.36
C GLY A 90 11.05 2.18 -24.46
N LYS A 91 9.88 1.60 -24.23
CA LYS A 91 8.69 1.83 -25.06
C LYS A 91 7.85 2.92 -24.41
N GLU A 92 8.10 4.20 -24.73
CA GLU A 92 7.16 5.26 -24.41
C GLU A 92 5.81 4.90 -25.05
N THR A 93 4.82 4.59 -24.21
CA THR A 93 3.46 4.37 -24.68
C THR A 93 2.96 5.65 -25.33
N LYS A 94 2.70 5.63 -26.64
CA LYS A 94 2.15 6.73 -27.45
C LYS A 94 0.78 7.23 -26.95
N ALA A 95 0.30 6.78 -25.82
CA ALA A 95 -0.98 7.16 -25.22
C ALA A 95 -0.95 8.52 -24.50
N ALA A 96 0.21 8.98 -24.04
CA ALA A 96 0.34 10.24 -23.28
C ALA A 96 0.47 11.51 -24.14
N ALA A 97 0.48 11.41 -25.48
CA ALA A 97 0.67 12.55 -26.38
C ALA A 97 -0.61 13.02 -27.07
N ARG A 98 -1.79 12.93 -26.46
CA ARG A 98 -2.93 13.73 -26.89
C ARG A 98 -2.90 15.07 -26.17
N GLN A 99 -2.03 15.97 -26.66
CA GLN A 99 -2.12 17.39 -26.31
C GLN A 99 -3.52 17.88 -26.70
N PRO A 100 -4.25 18.56 -25.80
CA PRO A 100 -5.49 19.21 -26.18
C PRO A 100 -5.16 20.28 -27.25
N LYS A 101 -5.76 20.15 -28.43
CA LYS A 101 -5.69 21.20 -29.46
C LYS A 101 -6.21 22.48 -28.84
N THR A 102 -5.31 23.43 -28.60
CA THR A 102 -5.65 24.81 -28.27
C THR A 102 -6.55 25.38 -29.37
N LEU A 103 -7.83 25.49 -29.05
CA LEU A 103 -8.78 26.27 -29.89
C LEU A 103 -8.43 27.74 -29.73
N GLU A 104 -8.02 28.37 -30.81
CA GLU A 104 -7.79 29.82 -30.87
C GLU A 104 -9.05 30.58 -30.42
N PRO A 105 -8.91 31.68 -29.62
CA PRO A 105 -10.05 32.41 -29.11
C PRO A 105 -10.69 33.22 -30.25
N ARG A 106 -11.93 32.86 -30.61
CA ARG A 106 -12.76 33.70 -31.48
C ARG A 106 -13.15 34.98 -30.71
N LYS A 107 -12.73 36.16 -31.24
CA LYS A 107 -13.08 37.46 -30.73
C LYS A 107 -14.60 37.65 -30.75
N GLY A 108 -15.20 38.01 -29.59
CA GLY A 108 -16.47 38.68 -29.49
C GLY A 108 -17.66 37.90 -28.91
N ARG A 109 -17.53 37.39 -27.67
CA ARG A 109 -18.72 37.09 -26.83
C ARG A 109 -18.35 37.19 -25.36
N PRO A 110 -19.18 37.80 -24.46
CA PRO A 110 -18.91 37.82 -23.04
C PRO A 110 -18.98 36.38 -22.50
N ALA A 111 -17.96 35.98 -21.72
CA ALA A 111 -17.81 34.66 -21.19
C ALA A 111 -18.91 34.34 -20.15
N PRO A 112 -19.55 33.18 -20.22
CA PRO A 112 -20.30 32.67 -19.08
C PRO A 112 -19.32 32.31 -17.95
N VAL A 113 -19.65 32.71 -16.75
CA VAL A 113 -18.95 32.32 -15.52
C VAL A 113 -19.01 30.81 -15.44
N LYS A 114 -17.91 30.14 -15.76
CA LYS A 114 -17.72 28.72 -15.45
C LYS A 114 -17.47 28.62 -13.96
N LEU A 115 -18.40 28.01 -13.25
CA LEU A 115 -18.11 27.28 -12.07
C LEU A 115 -17.20 26.13 -12.53
N GLU A 116 -15.91 26.29 -12.36
CA GLU A 116 -14.94 25.22 -12.48
C GLU A 116 -15.22 24.30 -11.29
N ALA A 117 -16.03 23.27 -11.55
CA ALA A 117 -15.90 22.05 -10.78
C ALA A 117 -14.54 21.51 -11.23
N ASP A 118 -13.52 21.68 -10.40
CA ASP A 118 -12.31 20.91 -10.44
C ASP A 118 -12.73 19.45 -10.21
N VAL A 119 -13.11 18.77 -11.29
CA VAL A 119 -13.01 17.33 -11.36
C VAL A 119 -11.52 17.10 -11.41
N GLU A 120 -10.90 16.95 -10.24
CA GLU A 120 -9.64 16.26 -10.12
C GLU A 120 -9.89 14.92 -10.82
N GLU A 121 -9.45 14.79 -12.06
CA GLU A 121 -9.20 13.49 -12.65
C GLU A 121 -8.23 12.87 -11.64
N GLU A 122 -8.77 12.00 -10.76
CA GLU A 122 -7.97 11.09 -9.97
C GLU A 122 -7.11 10.40 -11.01
N ASP A 123 -5.86 10.83 -11.10
CA ASP A 123 -4.79 10.13 -11.77
C ASP A 123 -4.82 8.77 -11.08
N GLU A 124 -5.51 7.81 -11.70
CA GLU A 124 -5.54 6.42 -11.25
C GLU A 124 -4.08 6.04 -11.20
N GLY A 125 -3.53 6.12 -9.98
CA GLY A 125 -2.11 6.08 -9.71
C GLY A 125 -1.50 5.01 -10.57
N ASP A 126 -0.58 5.40 -11.40
CA ASP A 126 0.00 4.57 -12.44
C ASP A 126 0.83 3.48 -11.74
N ASP A 127 0.16 2.47 -11.16
CA ASP A 127 0.74 1.29 -10.51
C ASP A 127 1.46 0.43 -11.56
N ARG A 128 2.29 1.10 -12.38
CA ARG A 128 3.10 0.49 -13.41
C ARG A 128 4.48 0.20 -12.91
N TYR A 129 4.84 -1.04 -13.02
CA TYR A 129 6.22 -1.48 -12.87
C TYR A 129 6.88 -1.58 -14.25
N PHE A 130 8.20 -1.50 -14.26
CA PHE A 130 8.96 -1.61 -15.50
C PHE A 130 9.87 -2.83 -15.44
N TYR A 131 10.02 -3.51 -16.59
CA TYR A 131 10.94 -4.60 -16.73
C TYR A 131 11.92 -4.38 -17.88
N GLN A 132 13.11 -4.93 -17.75
CA GLN A 132 14.16 -4.95 -18.77
C GLN A 132 14.41 -6.39 -19.24
N GLY A 133 14.78 -6.53 -20.51
CA GLY A 133 15.10 -7.86 -21.06
C GLY A 133 13.87 -8.75 -21.24
N ASP A 134 14.01 -10.03 -20.88
CA ASP A 134 13.03 -11.08 -21.14
C ASP A 134 12.44 -11.68 -19.85
N GLN A 135 12.72 -11.09 -18.70
CA GLN A 135 12.24 -11.54 -17.39
C GLN A 135 11.53 -10.41 -16.66
N ILE A 136 10.55 -10.78 -15.84
CA ILE A 136 9.85 -9.87 -14.93
C ILE A 136 10.30 -10.20 -13.51
N GLU A 137 10.75 -9.20 -12.75
CA GLU A 137 11.07 -9.35 -11.33
C GLU A 137 9.82 -9.03 -10.49
N LEU A 138 9.24 -10.06 -9.87
CA LEU A 138 8.04 -9.92 -9.05
C LEU A 138 8.36 -9.62 -7.57
N ALA A 139 9.56 -9.96 -7.10
CA ALA A 139 9.95 -9.80 -5.71
C ALA A 139 9.88 -8.34 -5.20
N PRO A 140 10.38 -7.33 -5.94
CA PRO A 140 10.28 -5.94 -5.48
C PRO A 140 8.85 -5.46 -5.32
N MET A 141 7.97 -5.82 -6.26
CA MET A 141 6.56 -5.47 -6.23
C MET A 141 5.84 -6.12 -5.04
N LEU A 142 6.03 -7.43 -4.83
CA LEU A 142 5.44 -8.14 -3.69
C LEU A 142 5.93 -7.58 -2.36
N ARG A 143 7.25 -7.27 -2.25
CA ARG A 143 7.82 -6.62 -1.07
C ARG A 143 7.15 -5.29 -0.77
N GLU A 144 6.99 -4.43 -1.77
CA GLU A 144 6.34 -3.13 -1.64
C GLU A 144 4.91 -3.28 -1.13
N HIS A 145 4.13 -4.17 -1.72
CA HIS A 145 2.75 -4.43 -1.29
C HIS A 145 2.67 -4.95 0.15
N ILE A 146 3.60 -5.80 0.60
CA ILE A 146 3.67 -6.28 1.99
C ILE A 146 3.92 -5.12 2.96
N ILE A 147 4.82 -4.20 2.60
CA ILE A 147 5.13 -3.03 3.41
C ILE A 147 3.92 -2.09 3.48
N LEU A 148 3.27 -1.83 2.34
CA LEU A 148 2.10 -0.95 2.25
C LEU A 148 0.84 -1.55 2.91
N ALA A 149 0.72 -2.88 2.96
CA ALA A 149 -0.38 -3.55 3.66
C ALA A 149 -0.31 -3.41 5.19
N ALA A 150 0.75 -2.79 5.73
CA ALA A 150 0.85 -2.53 7.17
C ALA A 150 -0.18 -1.49 7.61
N PRO A 151 -1.05 -1.80 8.59
CA PRO A 151 -1.97 -0.81 9.12
C PRO A 151 -1.22 0.34 9.79
N MET A 152 -1.67 1.60 9.64
CA MET A 152 -1.06 2.76 10.28
C MET A 152 -1.06 2.67 11.81
N GLN A 153 -2.00 1.94 12.38
CA GLN A 153 -2.13 1.69 13.80
C GLN A 153 -2.37 0.20 14.08
N PRO A 154 -1.31 -0.61 14.15
CA PRO A 154 -1.44 -2.03 14.43
C PRO A 154 -1.95 -2.24 15.87
N LEU A 155 -3.04 -2.98 16.02
CA LEU A 155 -3.66 -3.31 17.30
C LEU A 155 -3.78 -4.83 17.44
N CYS A 156 -3.37 -5.38 18.58
CA CYS A 156 -3.53 -6.81 18.84
C CYS A 156 -5.01 -7.23 18.91
N ARG A 157 -5.90 -6.28 19.20
CA ARG A 157 -7.36 -6.40 19.18
C ARG A 157 -7.98 -5.00 19.21
N GLU A 158 -9.15 -4.83 18.67
CA GLU A 158 -9.85 -3.53 18.55
C GLU A 158 -10.08 -2.86 19.91
N ASP A 159 -10.43 -3.65 20.94
CA ASP A 159 -10.71 -3.22 22.31
C ASP A 159 -9.47 -3.18 23.21
N CYS A 160 -8.26 -3.21 22.64
CA CYS A 160 -7.03 -3.17 23.43
C CYS A 160 -7.00 -1.93 24.36
N ALA A 161 -6.99 -2.17 25.67
CA ALA A 161 -6.97 -1.11 26.69
C ALA A 161 -5.58 -0.43 26.80
N GLY A 162 -4.54 -1.03 26.26
CA GLY A 162 -3.18 -0.47 26.25
C GLY A 162 -2.48 -0.52 27.60
N LEU A 163 -1.43 0.29 27.73
CA LEU A 163 -0.66 0.48 28.96
C LEU A 163 -1.13 1.68 29.72
N CYS A 164 -1.09 1.60 31.04
CA CYS A 164 -1.31 2.76 31.90
C CYS A 164 -0.20 3.81 31.68
N ALA A 165 -0.57 5.04 31.33
CA ALA A 165 0.36 6.13 31.07
C ALA A 165 1.25 6.50 32.27
N ARG A 166 0.88 6.12 33.50
CA ARG A 166 1.63 6.44 34.72
C ARG A 166 2.58 5.34 35.19
N CYS A 167 2.11 4.08 35.18
CA CYS A 167 2.89 2.97 35.74
C CYS A 167 3.28 1.90 34.73
N GLY A 168 2.84 2.02 33.46
CA GLY A 168 3.15 1.05 32.44
C GLY A 168 2.44 -0.31 32.58
N LYS A 169 1.52 -0.47 33.56
CA LYS A 169 0.76 -1.71 33.71
C LYS A 169 -0.12 -1.96 32.50
N ASP A 170 -0.16 -3.17 32.01
CA ASP A 170 -1.08 -3.58 30.98
C ASP A 170 -2.54 -3.56 31.51
N LEU A 171 -3.35 -2.67 30.96
CA LEU A 171 -4.74 -2.49 31.35
C LEU A 171 -5.64 -3.60 30.82
N ASN A 172 -5.15 -4.41 29.88
CA ASN A 172 -5.85 -5.63 29.43
C ASN A 172 -5.87 -6.72 30.51
N GLU A 173 -4.93 -6.67 31.45
CA GLU A 173 -4.83 -7.62 32.58
C GLU A 173 -5.59 -7.13 33.82
N GLY A 174 -6.24 -5.97 33.72
CA GLY A 174 -7.04 -5.38 34.78
C GLY A 174 -6.60 -3.98 35.17
N PRO A 175 -7.40 -3.28 35.98
CA PRO A 175 -7.14 -1.89 36.32
C PRO A 175 -5.84 -1.70 37.08
N CYS A 176 -5.18 -0.57 36.87
CA CYS A 176 -4.02 -0.18 37.66
C CYS A 176 -4.47 0.47 38.98
N GLN A 177 -3.54 0.56 39.97
CA GLN A 177 -3.78 1.21 41.27
C GLN A 177 -3.40 2.69 41.27
N CYS A 178 -3.13 3.29 40.11
CA CYS A 178 -2.84 4.71 40.02
C CYS A 178 -4.07 5.55 40.38
N PRO A 179 -3.89 6.69 41.07
CA PRO A 179 -5.00 7.59 41.32
C PRO A 179 -5.58 8.08 39.98
N ALA A 180 -6.92 8.16 39.90
CA ALA A 180 -7.60 8.69 38.72
C ALA A 180 -7.03 10.07 38.35
N GLU A 181 -6.84 10.29 37.05
CA GLU A 181 -6.38 11.58 36.57
C GLU A 181 -7.44 12.65 36.88
N PRO A 182 -7.07 13.78 37.48
CA PRO A 182 -8.04 14.87 37.60
C PRO A 182 -8.46 15.29 36.20
N PRO A 183 -9.75 15.65 36.01
CA PRO A 183 -10.24 16.03 34.67
C PRO A 183 -9.30 17.10 34.09
N ALA A 184 -8.89 16.90 32.83
CA ALA A 184 -7.97 17.80 32.14
C ALA A 184 -8.50 19.24 32.31
N THR A 185 -7.71 20.10 32.97
CA THR A 185 -8.08 21.49 33.18
C THR A 185 -8.23 22.14 31.82
N ALA A 186 -9.43 22.57 31.48
CA ALA A 186 -9.72 23.18 30.17
C ALA A 186 -8.69 24.31 29.92
N ILE A 187 -7.97 24.23 28.83
CA ILE A 187 -7.01 25.26 28.40
C ILE A 187 -7.82 26.56 28.23
N ARG A 188 -7.62 27.50 29.16
CA ARG A 188 -8.26 28.80 29.09
C ARG A 188 -7.53 29.63 28.02
N VAL A 189 -8.10 29.73 26.84
CA VAL A 189 -7.58 30.63 25.80
C VAL A 189 -7.77 32.08 26.28
N VAL A 190 -6.70 32.74 26.73
CA VAL A 190 -6.71 34.15 27.05
C VAL A 190 -6.52 34.92 25.74
N ARG A 191 -7.60 35.56 25.26
CA ARG A 191 -7.51 36.49 24.15
C ARG A 191 -6.86 37.79 24.67
N SER A 192 -5.65 38.07 24.23
CA SER A 192 -5.00 39.35 24.44
C SER A 192 -5.67 40.40 23.56
N THR A 193 -6.45 41.30 24.17
CA THR A 193 -6.91 42.52 23.49
C THR A 193 -5.77 43.52 23.52
N LYS A 194 -5.13 43.78 22.38
CA LYS A 194 -4.24 44.93 22.23
C LYS A 194 -5.11 46.19 22.08
N HIS A 195 -4.91 47.13 22.99
CA HIS A 195 -5.30 48.53 22.83
C HIS A 195 -4.31 49.27 21.96
#